data_0651a7f6b234fc159661059c39e97f5c
#
_entry.id   0651a7f6b234fc159661059c39e97f5c
#
_cell.length_a   1.000
_cell.length_b   1.000
_cell.length_c   1.000
_cell.angle_alpha   90.00
_cell.angle_beta   90.00
_cell.angle_gamma   90.00
#
_symmetry.space_group_name_H-M   'P 1'
#
loop_
_entity.id
_entity.type
_entity.pdbx_description
1 polymer ?
#
loop_
_entity_poly.entity_id
_entity_poly.type
_entity_poly.pdbx_seq_one_letter_code
_entity_poly.pdbx_strand_id
1 'polypeptide(L)'
;ILEHFTFQLPPASNKQSMDSSVYLACIFVHGTEIAILILLLNVIIAMFRHTELSWWKHTVNFSIYALSIFLSSTVFELSGGTQGTLNQDHFASYLLALICYFAVNTITLGIYFYIAYKGSFNELKQAFLAESLLVYLCTLILSLVLTTLIYNNGILGLLLFLGLSMLLSHAFKQMFTLYREIEEKANMDRRTGLYNHSYFENTL
;
A
#
# COMPACT_ATOMS: atom_id res chain seq x y z
N ILE A 1 10.40 -6.51 -6.99
CA ILE A 1 10.32 -5.48 -8.06
C ILE A 1 9.41 -4.34 -7.59
N LEU A 2 8.23 -4.64 -7.03
CA LEU A 2 7.24 -3.64 -6.63
C LEU A 2 7.61 -2.84 -5.37
N GLU A 3 8.46 -3.37 -4.48
CA GLU A 3 9.01 -2.62 -3.34
C GLU A 3 9.87 -1.41 -3.75
N HIS A 4 10.35 -1.35 -4.99
CA HIS A 4 11.01 -0.16 -5.54
C HIS A 4 10.02 0.96 -5.86
N PHE A 5 8.72 0.64 -5.96
CA PHE A 5 7.62 1.58 -6.17
C PHE A 5 6.97 2.02 -4.87
N THR A 6 7.78 2.19 -3.83
CA THR A 6 7.32 2.84 -2.61
C THR A 6 7.33 4.35 -2.80
N PHE A 7 6.24 5.00 -2.45
CA PHE A 7 6.18 6.45 -2.35
C PHE A 7 6.00 6.84 -0.88
N GLN A 8 6.60 7.96 -0.52
CA GLN A 8 6.42 8.58 0.78
C GLN A 8 5.49 9.77 0.59
N LEU A 9 4.45 9.85 1.41
CA LEU A 9 3.57 11.00 1.44
C LEU A 9 3.94 11.90 2.63
N PRO A 10 4.14 13.21 2.42
CA PRO A 10 4.32 14.14 3.55
C PRO A 10 3.03 14.19 4.39
N PRO A 11 3.11 14.39 5.71
CA PRO A 11 4.29 14.53 6.56
C PRO A 11 4.90 13.22 7.06
N ALA A 12 4.25 12.09 6.82
CA ALA A 12 4.68 10.79 7.34
C ALA A 12 5.84 10.19 6.55
N SER A 13 6.82 9.63 7.25
CA SER A 13 7.95 8.92 6.65
C SER A 13 7.63 7.47 6.26
N ASN A 14 6.36 7.07 6.31
CA ASN A 14 5.96 5.69 6.03
C ASN A 14 6.09 5.37 4.54
N LYS A 15 6.86 4.34 4.24
CA LYS A 15 7.00 3.81 2.88
C LYS A 15 5.80 2.92 2.59
N GLN A 16 5.00 3.33 1.60
CA GLN A 16 3.86 2.53 1.14
C GLN A 16 4.24 1.79 -0.13
N SER A 17 3.98 0.50 -0.15
CA SER A 17 4.16 -0.36 -1.33
C SER A 17 2.87 -0.44 -2.15
N MET A 18 3.01 -0.50 -3.48
CA MET A 18 1.88 -0.73 -4.40
C MET A 18 1.49 -2.22 -4.52
N ASP A 19 2.06 -3.09 -3.72
CA ASP A 19 1.85 -4.54 -3.81
C ASP A 19 0.37 -4.92 -3.67
N SER A 20 -0.35 -4.26 -2.77
CA SER A 20 -1.78 -4.50 -2.53
C SER A 20 -2.64 -4.28 -3.78
N SER A 21 -2.31 -3.29 -4.63
CA SER A 21 -3.05 -3.06 -5.87
C SER A 21 -2.88 -4.20 -6.87
N VAL A 22 -1.71 -4.82 -6.89
CA VAL A 22 -1.43 -5.99 -7.74
C VAL A 22 -2.15 -7.23 -7.23
N TYR A 23 -2.16 -7.48 -5.92
CA TYR A 23 -2.88 -8.61 -5.35
C TYR A 23 -4.38 -8.52 -5.62
N LEU A 24 -4.97 -7.34 -5.42
CA LEU A 24 -6.39 -7.11 -5.72
C LEU A 24 -6.72 -7.28 -7.20
N ALA A 25 -5.92 -6.69 -8.09
CA ALA A 25 -6.10 -6.88 -9.52
C ALA A 25 -5.98 -8.35 -9.93
N CYS A 26 -5.06 -9.10 -9.32
CA CYS A 26 -4.92 -10.54 -9.54
C CYS A 26 -6.14 -11.33 -9.07
N ILE A 27 -6.74 -10.97 -7.93
CA ILE A 27 -7.99 -11.58 -7.45
C ILE A 27 -9.08 -11.44 -8.53
N PHE A 28 -9.25 -10.24 -9.08
CA PHE A 28 -10.34 -9.94 -10.02
C PHE A 28 -10.13 -10.58 -11.40
N VAL A 29 -8.88 -10.67 -11.86
CA VAL A 29 -8.58 -11.18 -13.21
C VAL A 29 -8.28 -12.69 -13.21
N HIS A 30 -7.48 -13.16 -12.26
CA HIS A 30 -6.92 -14.50 -12.28
C HIS A 30 -7.33 -15.38 -11.08
N GLY A 31 -7.96 -14.77 -10.07
CA GLY A 31 -8.42 -15.46 -8.88
C GLY A 31 -7.41 -15.53 -7.74
N THR A 32 -7.86 -16.15 -6.65
CA THR A 32 -7.15 -16.25 -5.37
C THR A 32 -5.81 -16.97 -5.48
N GLU A 33 -5.77 -18.06 -6.23
CA GLU A 33 -4.59 -18.92 -6.32
C GLU A 33 -3.38 -18.17 -6.91
N ILE A 34 -3.60 -17.44 -8.00
CA ILE A 34 -2.55 -16.66 -8.65
C ILE A 34 -2.13 -15.47 -7.77
N ALA A 35 -3.08 -14.82 -7.08
CA ALA A 35 -2.76 -13.75 -6.15
C ALA A 35 -1.87 -14.22 -4.99
N ILE A 36 -2.18 -15.40 -4.40
CA ILE A 36 -1.35 -16.00 -3.34
C ILE A 36 0.02 -16.46 -3.88
N LEU A 37 0.08 -16.98 -5.09
CA LEU A 37 1.36 -17.36 -5.72
C LEU A 37 2.27 -16.15 -5.91
N ILE A 38 1.72 -15.03 -6.38
CA ILE A 38 2.46 -13.76 -6.55
C ILE A 38 2.92 -13.22 -5.19
N LEU A 39 2.06 -13.28 -4.17
CA LEU A 39 2.43 -12.93 -2.80
C LEU A 39 3.60 -13.79 -2.28
N LEU A 40 3.54 -15.10 -2.49
CA LEU A 40 4.61 -16.03 -2.07
C LEU A 40 5.93 -15.69 -2.75
N LEU A 41 5.92 -15.46 -4.06
CA LEU A 41 7.12 -15.05 -4.81
C LEU A 41 7.68 -13.71 -4.30
N ASN A 42 6.80 -12.75 -4.01
CA ASN A 42 7.22 -11.46 -3.47
C ASN A 42 7.89 -11.61 -2.10
N VAL A 43 7.32 -12.43 -1.21
CA VAL A 43 7.90 -12.69 0.12
C VAL A 43 9.25 -13.41 0.03
N ILE A 44 9.39 -14.39 -0.86
CA ILE A 44 10.68 -15.05 -1.10
C ILE A 44 11.73 -14.03 -1.56
N ILE A 45 11.39 -13.17 -2.51
CA ILE A 45 12.30 -12.11 -2.99
C ILE A 45 12.65 -11.15 -1.85
N ALA A 46 11.67 -10.76 -1.02
CA ALA A 46 11.88 -9.88 0.12
C ALA A 46 12.82 -10.50 1.17
N MET A 47 12.72 -11.81 1.43
CA MET A 47 13.63 -12.52 2.35
C MET A 47 15.08 -12.47 1.88
N PHE A 48 15.33 -12.55 0.57
CA PHE A 48 16.69 -12.44 0.03
C PHE A 48 17.22 -11.00 0.01
N ARG A 49 16.35 -10.02 -0.05
CA ARG A 49 16.73 -8.60 -0.09
C ARG A 49 16.94 -7.99 1.29
N HIS A 50 16.12 -8.36 2.25
CA HIS A 50 16.09 -7.81 3.60
C HIS A 50 16.58 -8.85 4.61
N THR A 51 17.82 -9.25 4.45
CA THR A 51 18.47 -10.25 5.33
C THR A 51 18.64 -9.79 6.78
N GLU A 52 18.54 -8.47 7.03
CA GLU A 52 18.54 -7.88 8.36
C GLU A 52 17.24 -8.12 9.14
N LEU A 53 16.14 -8.45 8.44
CA LEU A 53 14.87 -8.75 9.07
C LEU A 53 14.80 -10.23 9.46
N SER A 54 14.31 -10.50 10.67
CA SER A 54 14.08 -11.87 11.14
C SER A 54 13.06 -12.57 10.24
N TRP A 55 13.32 -13.83 9.88
CA TRP A 55 12.47 -14.64 8.99
C TRP A 55 11.00 -14.69 9.41
N TRP A 56 10.72 -14.71 10.71
CA TRP A 56 9.34 -14.75 11.23
C TRP A 56 8.53 -13.50 10.89
N LYS A 57 9.19 -12.32 10.72
CA LYS A 57 8.52 -11.08 10.30
C LYS A 57 8.00 -11.20 8.85
N HIS A 58 8.76 -11.84 7.98
CA HIS A 58 8.32 -12.15 6.61
C HIS A 58 7.12 -13.12 6.61
N THR A 59 7.13 -14.13 7.50
CA THR A 59 6.02 -15.07 7.65
C THR A 59 4.75 -14.37 8.17
N VAL A 60 4.85 -13.49 9.15
CA VAL A 60 3.72 -12.70 9.65
C VAL A 60 3.17 -11.81 8.54
N ASN A 61 4.03 -11.11 7.81
CA ASN A 61 3.62 -10.27 6.69
C ASN A 61 2.90 -11.08 5.60
N PHE A 62 3.44 -12.24 5.23
CA PHE A 62 2.78 -13.18 4.33
C PHE A 62 1.39 -13.57 4.83
N SER A 63 1.26 -13.92 6.10
CA SER A 63 -0.01 -14.38 6.68
C SER A 63 -1.07 -13.28 6.67
N ILE A 64 -0.70 -12.02 6.99
CA ILE A 64 -1.60 -10.86 6.94
C ILE A 64 -2.15 -10.66 5.52
N TYR A 65 -1.27 -10.62 4.52
CA TYR A 65 -1.70 -10.45 3.13
C TYR A 65 -2.46 -11.65 2.58
N ALA A 66 -2.04 -12.87 2.90
CA ALA A 66 -2.75 -14.10 2.48
C ALA A 66 -4.19 -14.14 3.02
N LEU A 67 -4.37 -13.77 4.29
CA LEU A 67 -5.71 -13.67 4.89
C LEU A 67 -6.55 -12.58 4.22
N SER A 68 -5.96 -11.43 3.94
CA SER A 68 -6.63 -10.32 3.26
C SER A 68 -7.06 -10.71 1.84
N ILE A 69 -6.19 -11.39 1.07
CA ILE A 69 -6.48 -11.91 -0.26
C ILE A 69 -7.61 -12.92 -0.22
N PHE A 70 -7.52 -13.91 0.68
CA PHE A 70 -8.50 -14.99 0.79
C PHE A 70 -9.90 -14.47 1.13
N LEU A 71 -10.03 -13.63 2.19
CA LEU A 71 -11.31 -13.09 2.61
C LEU A 71 -11.89 -12.12 1.58
N SER A 72 -11.07 -11.28 0.97
CA SER A 72 -11.50 -10.38 -0.09
C SER A 72 -12.03 -11.12 -1.31
N SER A 73 -11.35 -12.17 -1.75
CA SER A 73 -11.80 -13.02 -2.85
C SER A 73 -13.11 -13.75 -2.52
N THR A 74 -13.23 -14.28 -1.31
CA THR A 74 -14.47 -14.92 -0.85
C THR A 74 -15.65 -13.94 -0.87
N VAL A 75 -15.47 -12.71 -0.39
CA VAL A 75 -16.50 -11.67 -0.44
C VAL A 75 -16.84 -11.29 -1.87
N PHE A 76 -15.84 -11.19 -2.75
CA PHE A 76 -16.03 -10.92 -4.17
C PHE A 76 -16.95 -11.98 -4.82
N GLU A 77 -16.67 -13.26 -4.63
CA GLU A 77 -17.45 -14.37 -5.19
C GLU A 77 -18.87 -14.44 -4.57
N LEU A 78 -19.00 -14.33 -3.24
CA LEU A 78 -20.29 -14.36 -2.55
C LEU A 78 -21.19 -13.18 -2.92
N SER A 79 -20.62 -12.03 -3.30
CA SER A 79 -21.40 -10.88 -3.75
C SER A 79 -21.77 -10.93 -5.24
N GLY A 80 -21.45 -12.04 -5.94
CA GLY A 80 -21.80 -12.28 -7.33
C GLY A 80 -20.71 -11.86 -8.33
N GLY A 81 -19.53 -11.48 -7.85
CA GLY A 81 -18.37 -11.20 -8.73
C GLY A 81 -17.91 -12.47 -9.43
N THR A 82 -17.54 -12.34 -10.70
CA THR A 82 -16.98 -13.44 -11.50
C THR A 82 -15.56 -13.08 -11.93
N GLN A 83 -14.62 -14.01 -11.65
CA GLN A 83 -13.22 -13.84 -12.01
C GLN A 83 -13.05 -13.81 -13.53
N GLY A 84 -12.08 -13.04 -14.02
CA GLY A 84 -11.77 -12.96 -15.45
C GLY A 84 -12.79 -12.22 -16.30
N THR A 85 -13.81 -11.62 -15.71
CA THR A 85 -14.81 -10.80 -16.41
C THR A 85 -14.93 -9.45 -15.72
N LEU A 86 -14.71 -8.37 -16.47
CA LEU A 86 -14.95 -7.02 -15.98
C LEU A 86 -16.36 -6.58 -16.41
N ASN A 87 -17.34 -6.70 -15.53
CA ASN A 87 -18.70 -6.29 -15.80
C ASN A 87 -19.11 -5.14 -14.85
N GLN A 88 -19.69 -4.08 -15.44
CA GLN A 88 -20.20 -2.93 -14.68
C GLN A 88 -21.34 -3.31 -13.74
N ASP A 89 -22.13 -4.35 -14.05
CA ASP A 89 -23.23 -4.84 -13.21
C ASP A 89 -22.73 -5.39 -11.86
N HIS A 90 -21.46 -5.82 -11.80
CA HIS A 90 -20.82 -6.32 -10.58
C HIS A 90 -19.96 -5.29 -9.85
N PHE A 91 -20.15 -3.98 -10.13
CA PHE A 91 -19.37 -2.93 -9.50
C PHE A 91 -19.41 -2.99 -7.96
N ALA A 92 -20.58 -3.32 -7.40
CA ALA A 92 -20.73 -3.51 -5.95
C ALA A 92 -19.83 -4.62 -5.39
N SER A 93 -19.66 -5.72 -6.14
CA SER A 93 -18.78 -6.83 -5.73
C SER A 93 -17.30 -6.42 -5.67
N TYR A 94 -16.82 -5.64 -6.65
CA TYR A 94 -15.47 -5.07 -6.59
C TYR A 94 -15.29 -4.16 -5.37
N LEU A 95 -16.26 -3.26 -5.12
CA LEU A 95 -16.20 -2.34 -3.98
C LEU A 95 -16.20 -3.08 -2.65
N LEU A 96 -17.07 -4.08 -2.47
CA LEU A 96 -17.12 -4.90 -1.26
C LEU A 96 -15.82 -5.67 -1.02
N ALA A 97 -15.25 -6.26 -2.08
CA ALA A 97 -13.96 -6.93 -1.99
C ALA A 97 -12.83 -5.98 -1.58
N LEU A 98 -12.80 -4.76 -2.15
CA LEU A 98 -11.84 -3.72 -1.80
C LEU A 98 -11.96 -3.31 -0.33
N ILE A 99 -13.19 -3.06 0.15
CA ILE A 99 -13.46 -2.71 1.54
C ILE A 99 -13.05 -3.85 2.48
N CYS A 100 -13.38 -5.10 2.12
CA CYS A 100 -13.00 -6.28 2.88
C CYS A 100 -11.48 -6.41 2.98
N TYR A 101 -10.76 -6.30 1.88
CA TYR A 101 -9.30 -6.33 1.85
C TYR A 101 -8.69 -5.29 2.79
N PHE A 102 -9.15 -4.05 2.69
CA PHE A 102 -8.72 -2.97 3.55
C PHE A 102 -8.99 -3.25 5.02
N ALA A 103 -10.22 -3.64 5.36
CA ALA A 103 -10.62 -3.90 6.74
C ALA A 103 -9.79 -5.04 7.36
N VAL A 104 -9.65 -6.16 6.65
CA VAL A 104 -8.87 -7.32 7.13
C VAL A 104 -7.41 -6.95 7.30
N ASN A 105 -6.81 -6.28 6.33
CA ASN A 105 -5.41 -5.86 6.42
C ASN A 105 -5.18 -4.92 7.61
N THR A 106 -6.02 -3.91 7.78
CA THR A 106 -5.90 -2.93 8.87
C THR A 106 -6.12 -3.58 10.24
N ILE A 107 -7.12 -4.45 10.38
CA ILE A 107 -7.43 -5.14 11.64
C ILE A 107 -6.28 -6.08 12.01
N THR A 108 -5.82 -6.92 11.09
CA THR A 108 -4.76 -7.90 11.36
C THR A 108 -3.42 -7.23 11.66
N LEU A 109 -3.10 -6.18 10.94
CA LEU A 109 -1.91 -5.37 11.17
C LEU A 109 -2.00 -4.64 12.53
N GLY A 110 -3.17 -4.09 12.88
CA GLY A 110 -3.44 -3.48 14.18
C GLY A 110 -3.27 -4.46 15.33
N ILE A 111 -3.81 -5.68 15.22
CA ILE A 111 -3.62 -6.76 16.20
C ILE A 111 -2.14 -7.12 16.33
N TYR A 112 -1.43 -7.25 15.22
CA TYR A 112 0.01 -7.53 15.23
C TYR A 112 0.78 -6.46 16.00
N PHE A 113 0.55 -5.16 15.72
CA PHE A 113 1.22 -4.08 16.42
C PHE A 113 0.87 -4.01 17.90
N TYR A 114 -0.40 -4.24 18.24
CA TYR A 114 -0.83 -4.28 19.64
C TYR A 114 -0.08 -5.37 20.44
N ILE A 115 0.03 -6.58 19.86
CA ILE A 115 0.73 -7.69 20.52
C ILE A 115 2.25 -7.46 20.56
N ALA A 116 2.86 -7.00 19.46
CA ALA A 116 4.30 -6.89 19.32
C ALA A 116 4.90 -5.73 20.11
N TYR A 117 4.21 -4.59 20.20
CA TYR A 117 4.76 -3.37 20.76
C TYR A 117 4.10 -2.91 22.05
N LYS A 118 3.07 -3.61 22.54
CA LYS A 118 2.30 -3.27 23.77
C LYS A 118 1.85 -1.80 23.80
N GLY A 119 1.64 -1.20 22.63
CA GLY A 119 1.26 0.20 22.47
C GLY A 119 -0.18 0.48 22.94
N SER A 120 -0.47 1.73 23.26
CA SER A 120 -1.84 2.16 23.54
C SER A 120 -2.68 2.08 22.26
N PHE A 121 -3.86 1.46 22.37
CA PHE A 121 -4.80 1.33 21.25
C PHE A 121 -5.19 2.68 20.61
N ASN A 122 -5.20 3.75 21.42
CA ASN A 122 -5.52 5.10 20.92
C ASN A 122 -4.40 5.71 20.04
N GLU A 123 -3.14 5.47 20.39
CA GLU A 123 -2.00 5.92 19.56
C GLU A 123 -1.94 5.18 18.24
N LEU A 124 -2.20 3.86 18.28
CA LEU A 124 -2.35 3.04 17.07
C LEU A 124 -3.50 3.51 16.18
N LYS A 125 -4.66 3.82 16.77
CA LYS A 125 -5.83 4.29 16.04
C LYS A 125 -5.58 5.63 15.34
N GLN A 126 -4.92 6.57 16.00
CA GLN A 126 -4.60 7.88 15.40
C GLN A 126 -3.56 7.75 14.27
N ALA A 127 -2.50 6.99 14.47
CA ALA A 127 -1.47 6.77 13.46
C ALA A 127 -2.01 6.02 12.23
N PHE A 128 -2.88 5.02 12.44
CA PHE A 128 -3.42 4.20 11.36
C PHE A 128 -4.56 4.84 10.57
N LEU A 129 -5.51 5.48 11.25
CA LEU A 129 -6.71 6.01 10.58
C LEU A 129 -6.49 7.31 9.84
N ALA A 130 -5.68 8.23 10.40
CA ALA A 130 -5.52 9.55 9.80
C ALA A 130 -4.60 9.53 8.56
N GLU A 131 -3.51 8.76 8.61
CA GLU A 131 -2.51 8.77 7.54
C GLU A 131 -2.70 7.65 6.52
N SER A 132 -3.26 6.52 6.92
CA SER A 132 -3.40 5.34 6.06
C SER A 132 -4.62 5.36 5.15
N LEU A 133 -5.71 6.05 5.52
CA LEU A 133 -6.97 5.99 4.78
C LEU A 133 -6.84 6.49 3.34
N LEU A 134 -6.19 7.64 3.14
CA LEU A 134 -5.98 8.21 1.81
C LEU A 134 -5.12 7.29 0.93
N VAL A 135 -4.06 6.75 1.51
CA VAL A 135 -3.15 5.83 0.82
C VAL A 135 -3.88 4.57 0.40
N TYR A 136 -4.69 3.99 1.29
CA TYR A 136 -5.51 2.82 0.96
C TYR A 136 -6.53 3.12 -0.14
N LEU A 137 -7.22 4.25 -0.10
CA LEU A 137 -8.14 4.66 -1.16
C LEU A 137 -7.43 4.78 -2.51
N CYS A 138 -6.24 5.40 -2.55
CA CYS A 138 -5.43 5.47 -3.76
C CYS A 138 -5.04 4.08 -4.25
N THR A 139 -4.61 3.19 -3.36
CA THR A 139 -4.24 1.81 -3.69
C THR A 139 -5.42 1.02 -4.26
N LEU A 140 -6.61 1.21 -3.68
CA LEU A 140 -7.84 0.57 -4.15
C LEU A 140 -8.23 1.07 -5.56
N ILE A 141 -8.21 2.37 -5.78
CA ILE A 141 -8.47 2.95 -7.11
C ILE A 141 -7.45 2.42 -8.13
N LEU A 142 -6.18 2.39 -7.74
CA LEU A 142 -5.10 1.90 -8.59
C LEU A 142 -5.28 0.42 -8.95
N SER A 143 -5.83 -0.40 -8.04
CA SER A 143 -6.15 -1.81 -8.30
C SER A 143 -7.22 -1.97 -9.38
N LEU A 144 -8.26 -1.13 -9.39
CA LEU A 144 -9.29 -1.14 -10.44
C LEU A 144 -8.73 -0.71 -11.79
N VAL A 145 -7.87 0.31 -11.81
CA VAL A 145 -7.16 0.75 -13.02
C VAL A 145 -6.32 -0.39 -13.58
N LEU A 146 -5.54 -1.06 -12.72
CA LEU A 146 -4.72 -2.20 -13.12
C LEU A 146 -5.57 -3.36 -13.64
N THR A 147 -6.66 -3.68 -12.94
CA THR A 147 -7.64 -4.70 -13.39
C THR A 147 -8.15 -4.41 -14.79
N THR A 148 -8.57 -3.17 -15.04
CA THR A 148 -9.06 -2.73 -16.36
C THR A 148 -7.98 -2.82 -17.44
N LEU A 149 -6.75 -2.44 -17.10
CA LEU A 149 -5.62 -2.50 -18.03
C LEU A 149 -5.25 -3.94 -18.40
N ILE A 150 -5.20 -4.84 -17.41
CA ILE A 150 -4.88 -6.26 -17.64
C ILE A 150 -6.02 -6.92 -18.44
N TYR A 151 -7.26 -6.66 -18.07
CA TYR A 151 -8.43 -7.24 -18.74
C TYR A 151 -8.49 -6.86 -20.23
N ASN A 152 -8.27 -5.59 -20.56
CA ASN A 152 -8.38 -5.10 -21.94
C ASN A 152 -7.13 -5.36 -22.78
N ASN A 153 -5.93 -5.38 -22.17
CA ASN A 153 -4.66 -5.39 -22.91
C ASN A 153 -3.71 -6.53 -22.47
N GLY A 154 -4.12 -7.42 -21.56
CA GLY A 154 -3.31 -8.53 -21.10
C GLY A 154 -1.95 -8.08 -20.55
N ILE A 155 -0.88 -8.71 -21.04
CA ILE A 155 0.51 -8.41 -20.62
C ILE A 155 0.91 -6.97 -20.92
N LEU A 156 0.46 -6.39 -22.03
CA LEU A 156 0.72 -4.99 -22.36
C LEU A 156 0.13 -4.04 -21.32
N GLY A 157 -1.08 -4.34 -20.82
CA GLY A 157 -1.70 -3.58 -19.73
C GLY A 157 -0.88 -3.61 -18.44
N LEU A 158 -0.31 -4.77 -18.10
CA LEU A 158 0.60 -4.91 -16.97
C LEU A 158 1.87 -4.08 -17.15
N LEU A 159 2.48 -4.12 -18.33
CA LEU A 159 3.69 -3.33 -18.64
C LEU A 159 3.41 -1.83 -18.60
N LEU A 160 2.28 -1.38 -19.13
CA LEU A 160 1.87 0.03 -19.03
C LEU A 160 1.66 0.47 -17.59
N PHE A 161 1.01 -0.37 -16.78
CA PHE A 161 0.86 -0.08 -15.35
C PHE A 161 2.19 0.01 -14.62
N LEU A 162 3.11 -0.92 -14.86
CA LEU A 162 4.45 -0.89 -14.27
C LEU A 162 5.20 0.37 -14.68
N GLY A 163 5.16 0.75 -15.97
CA GLY A 163 5.76 1.98 -16.47
C GLY A 163 5.18 3.23 -15.81
N LEU A 164 3.85 3.32 -15.73
CA LEU A 164 3.16 4.43 -15.06
C LEU A 164 3.51 4.49 -13.57
N SER A 165 3.53 3.34 -12.89
CA SER A 165 3.90 3.24 -11.48
C SER A 165 5.35 3.69 -11.24
N MET A 166 6.28 3.36 -12.15
CA MET A 166 7.67 3.86 -12.09
C MET A 166 7.73 5.38 -12.20
N LEU A 167 7.03 5.96 -13.19
CA LEU A 167 7.02 7.40 -13.40
C LEU A 167 6.42 8.13 -12.19
N LEU A 168 5.29 7.64 -11.66
CA LEU A 168 4.66 8.20 -10.47
C LEU A 168 5.57 8.10 -9.25
N SER A 169 6.19 6.94 -9.01
CA SER A 169 7.12 6.77 -7.88
C SER A 169 8.32 7.72 -7.99
N HIS A 170 8.86 7.92 -9.20
CA HIS A 170 9.95 8.87 -9.42
C HIS A 170 9.50 10.31 -9.17
N ALA A 171 8.35 10.72 -9.71
CA ALA A 171 7.78 12.04 -9.51
C ALA A 171 7.49 12.34 -8.02
N PHE A 172 6.91 11.38 -7.30
CA PHE A 172 6.68 11.53 -5.85
C PHE A 172 7.99 11.65 -5.06
N LYS A 173 9.02 10.87 -5.41
CA LYS A 173 10.33 11.01 -4.76
C LYS A 173 10.94 12.40 -4.97
N GLN A 174 10.88 12.93 -6.18
CA GLN A 174 11.36 14.28 -6.48
C GLN A 174 10.58 15.33 -5.70
N MET A 175 9.24 15.21 -5.70
CA MET A 175 8.38 16.15 -4.98
C MET A 175 8.63 16.11 -3.47
N PHE A 176 8.86 14.92 -2.88
CA PHE A 176 9.19 14.77 -1.47
C PHE A 176 10.57 15.40 -1.13
N THR A 177 11.57 15.19 -1.97
CA THR A 177 12.89 15.81 -1.78
C THR A 177 12.78 17.34 -1.83
N LEU A 178 12.06 17.88 -2.81
CA LEU A 178 11.83 19.31 -2.93
C LEU A 178 11.06 19.87 -1.72
N TYR A 179 10.04 19.15 -1.25
CA TYR A 179 9.28 19.56 -0.06
C TYR A 179 10.18 19.64 1.17
N ARG A 180 11.04 18.64 1.40
CA ARG A 180 12.00 18.68 2.52
C ARG A 180 12.99 19.83 2.42
N GLU A 181 13.51 20.10 1.22
CA GLU A 181 14.41 21.25 1.01
C GLU A 181 13.71 22.58 1.29
N ILE A 182 12.43 22.72 0.91
CA ILE A 182 11.64 23.92 1.20
C ILE A 182 11.40 24.05 2.72
N GLU A 183 11.04 22.96 3.39
CA GLU A 183 10.81 22.91 4.83
C GLU A 183 12.09 23.25 5.62
N GLU A 184 13.23 22.66 5.25
CA GLU A 184 14.52 22.99 5.86
C GLU A 184 14.87 24.49 5.66
N LYS A 185 14.69 25.01 4.45
CA LYS A 185 14.93 26.45 4.16
C LYS A 185 13.96 27.38 4.91
N ALA A 186 12.71 26.95 5.11
CA ALA A 186 11.72 27.72 5.85
C ALA A 186 11.99 27.74 7.35
N ASN A 187 12.56 26.66 7.89
CA ASN A 187 12.83 26.50 9.32
C ASN A 187 14.21 27.02 9.77
N MET A 188 15.08 27.35 8.82
CA MET A 188 16.43 27.85 9.10
C MET A 188 16.53 29.37 8.93
N ASP A 189 17.26 30.03 9.83
CA ASP A 189 17.67 31.42 9.70
C ASP A 189 18.83 31.54 8.70
N ARG A 190 18.64 32.33 7.63
CA ARG A 190 19.63 32.48 6.52
C ARG A 190 20.96 33.08 6.96
N ARG A 191 21.04 33.83 8.08
CA ARG A 191 22.25 34.49 8.55
C ARG A 191 23.09 33.61 9.45
N THR A 192 22.44 32.84 10.30
CA THR A 192 23.12 32.05 11.34
C THR A 192 23.24 30.58 11.00
N GLY A 193 22.41 30.05 10.07
CA GLY A 193 22.32 28.63 9.79
C GLY A 193 21.70 27.81 10.92
N LEU A 194 21.07 28.46 11.90
CA LEU A 194 20.36 27.82 13.00
C LEU A 194 18.86 27.79 12.70
N TYR A 195 18.10 27.01 13.48
CA TYR A 195 16.64 27.05 13.40
C TYR A 195 16.11 28.44 13.75
N ASN A 196 15.11 28.91 12.99
CA ASN A 196 14.50 30.21 13.23
C ASN A 196 13.55 30.19 14.43
N HIS A 197 13.15 31.39 14.89
CA HIS A 197 12.29 31.52 16.07
C HIS A 197 10.95 30.80 15.93
N SER A 198 10.32 30.87 14.74
CA SER A 198 9.05 30.19 14.48
C SER A 198 9.13 28.67 14.63
N TYR A 199 10.26 28.06 14.27
CA TYR A 199 10.48 26.64 14.46
C TYR A 199 10.47 26.27 15.96
N PHE A 200 11.13 27.06 16.80
CA PHE A 200 11.13 26.84 18.24
C PHE A 200 9.76 27.01 18.88
N GLU A 201 8.99 28.01 18.48
CA GLU A 201 7.63 28.24 18.99
C GLU A 201 6.65 27.10 18.64
N ASN A 202 6.81 26.48 17.48
CA ASN A 202 5.93 25.39 17.03
C ASN A 202 6.35 24.00 17.57
N THR A 203 7.56 23.89 18.16
CA THR A 203 8.10 22.60 18.62
C THR A 203 8.04 22.45 20.15
N LEU A 204 7.76 23.53 20.88
CA LEU A 204 7.53 23.57 22.34
C LEU A 204 6.05 23.43 22.67
#